data_31b4d1138403d6d36c2a422bfc5c50b1
#
_entry.id   31b4d1138403d6d36c2a422bfc5c50b1
#
_cell.length_a   1.000
_cell.length_b   1.000
_cell.length_c   1.000
_cell.angle_alpha   90.00
_cell.angle_beta   90.00
_cell.angle_gamma   90.00
#
_symmetry.space_group_name_H-M   'P 1'
#
loop_
_entity.id
_entity.type
_entity.pdbx_description
1 polymer ?
#
loop_
_entity_poly.entity_id
_entity_poly.type
_entity_poly.pdbx_seq_one_letter_code
_entity_poly.pdbx_strand_id
1 'polypeptide(L)'
;IALGDEFRANATSALREMIRQHYNHPSIIAWGYMNEILLVTQRKYKTEAELKPAIERASSLAKRLEKVLKEEDSTRVSTMAFHGSNSYNETGISNITDIVGWNLYQGWYGGDVTGFEKYLAQQHRDYPTHPMIVSEYGAGSDRRLHSLTPRAFDFSIEYQQKYLEHYLPVLENTPYVCGGTHWNFIDFCSALRDESMPRINNKGLV
;
A
#
# COMPACT_ATOMS: atom_id res chain seq x y z
N ILE A 1 15.34 -10.58 2.28
CA ILE A 1 14.76 -10.47 3.64
C ILE A 1 15.03 -11.80 4.30
N ALA A 2 15.87 -11.81 5.35
CA ALA A 2 16.06 -12.98 6.16
C ALA A 2 14.85 -13.12 7.08
N LEU A 3 13.88 -13.93 6.67
CA LEU A 3 12.72 -14.28 7.51
C LEU A 3 13.11 -15.37 8.51
N GLY A 4 14.22 -15.15 9.25
CA GLY A 4 14.68 -16.03 10.32
C GLY A 4 13.75 -15.98 11.55
N ASP A 5 13.98 -16.86 12.51
CA ASP A 5 13.14 -16.97 13.71
C ASP A 5 13.16 -15.70 14.56
N GLU A 6 14.31 -15.04 14.65
CA GLU A 6 14.43 -13.75 15.34
C GLU A 6 13.58 -12.68 14.69
N PHE A 7 13.60 -12.56 13.34
CA PHE A 7 12.75 -11.61 12.64
C PHE A 7 11.26 -11.88 12.85
N ARG A 8 10.87 -13.16 12.84
CA ARG A 8 9.48 -13.56 13.10
C ARG A 8 9.04 -13.24 14.52
N ALA A 9 9.92 -13.47 15.49
CA ALA A 9 9.68 -13.12 16.88
C ALA A 9 9.51 -11.61 17.06
N ASN A 10 10.43 -10.81 16.49
CA ASN A 10 10.36 -9.35 16.50
C ASN A 10 9.09 -8.82 15.85
N ALA A 11 8.75 -9.28 14.66
CA ALA A 11 7.53 -8.85 13.97
C ALA A 11 6.27 -9.17 14.79
N THR A 12 6.24 -10.34 15.44
CA THR A 12 5.15 -10.75 16.32
C THR A 12 5.05 -9.85 17.56
N SER A 13 6.19 -9.53 18.18
CA SER A 13 6.25 -8.66 19.37
C SER A 13 5.80 -7.24 19.03
N ALA A 14 6.34 -6.68 17.94
CA ALA A 14 5.99 -5.33 17.48
C ALA A 14 4.49 -5.19 17.17
N LEU A 15 3.88 -6.20 16.53
CA LEU A 15 2.44 -6.20 16.28
C LEU A 15 1.64 -6.22 17.59
N ARG A 16 2.01 -7.07 18.54
CA ARG A 16 1.35 -7.12 19.86
C ARG A 16 1.47 -5.81 20.61
N GLU A 17 2.65 -5.22 20.64
CA GLU A 17 2.90 -3.94 21.29
C GLU A 17 2.05 -2.85 20.66
N MET A 18 2.01 -2.75 19.34
CA MET A 18 1.18 -1.77 18.64
C MET A 18 -0.31 -1.91 19.03
N ILE A 19 -0.84 -3.13 18.99
CA ILE A 19 -2.25 -3.36 19.30
C ILE A 19 -2.53 -3.01 20.77
N ARG A 20 -1.72 -3.51 21.71
CA ARG A 20 -1.93 -3.30 23.16
C ARG A 20 -1.80 -1.84 23.58
N GLN A 21 -0.84 -1.10 23.00
CA GLN A 21 -0.64 0.32 23.27
C GLN A 21 -1.81 1.17 22.78
N HIS A 22 -2.44 0.78 21.68
CA HIS A 22 -3.45 1.59 21.00
C HIS A 22 -4.87 0.99 21.05
N TYR A 23 -5.07 -0.11 21.77
CA TYR A 23 -6.34 -0.84 21.82
C TYR A 23 -7.54 0.05 22.12
N ASN A 24 -7.39 0.96 23.10
CA ASN A 24 -8.46 1.85 23.56
C ASN A 24 -8.64 3.13 22.72
N HIS A 25 -7.91 3.30 21.61
CA HIS A 25 -8.11 4.45 20.73
C HIS A 25 -9.33 4.25 19.82
N PRO A 26 -10.41 5.05 19.99
CA PRO A 26 -11.65 4.85 19.26
C PRO A 26 -11.55 5.20 17.77
N SER A 27 -10.54 6.00 17.35
CA SER A 27 -10.29 6.36 15.99
C SER A 27 -9.56 5.27 15.17
N ILE A 28 -9.05 4.22 15.82
CA ILE A 28 -8.45 3.08 15.11
C ILE A 28 -9.58 2.14 14.68
N ILE A 29 -9.77 2.01 13.37
CA ILE A 29 -10.82 1.18 12.77
C ILE A 29 -10.31 -0.12 12.21
N ALA A 30 -9.01 -0.19 11.88
CA ALA A 30 -8.36 -1.36 11.30
C ALA A 30 -6.90 -1.46 11.74
N TRP A 31 -6.36 -2.67 11.75
CA TRP A 31 -4.95 -2.95 12.01
C TRP A 31 -4.23 -3.35 10.72
N GLY A 32 -3.19 -2.59 10.35
CA GLY A 32 -2.32 -2.91 9.22
C GLY A 32 -0.96 -3.41 9.69
N TYR A 33 -0.40 -4.47 9.06
CA TYR A 33 0.82 -5.08 9.57
C TYR A 33 1.89 -5.45 8.51
N MET A 34 1.61 -5.28 7.22
CA MET A 34 2.58 -5.50 6.13
C MET A 34 2.38 -4.51 5.00
N ASN A 35 3.48 -4.12 4.37
CA ASN A 35 3.48 -3.27 3.19
C ASN A 35 4.33 -3.88 2.05
N GLU A 36 3.74 -4.02 0.87
CA GLU A 36 4.37 -4.36 -0.42
C GLU A 36 5.35 -5.55 -0.39
N ILE A 37 5.03 -6.57 0.39
CA ILE A 37 5.96 -7.67 0.69
C ILE A 37 6.43 -8.42 -0.57
N LEU A 38 5.59 -8.55 -1.60
CA LEU A 38 5.97 -9.21 -2.85
C LEU A 38 6.84 -8.32 -3.74
N LEU A 39 6.69 -6.99 -3.68
CA LEU A 39 7.53 -6.07 -4.45
C LEU A 39 9.01 -6.24 -4.10
N VAL A 40 9.33 -6.27 -2.80
CA VAL A 40 10.69 -6.47 -2.31
C VAL A 40 11.18 -7.90 -2.62
N THR A 41 10.30 -8.88 -2.49
CA THR A 41 10.60 -10.28 -2.77
C THR A 41 10.96 -10.49 -4.24
N GLN A 42 10.16 -9.98 -5.17
CA GLN A 42 10.38 -10.06 -6.61
C GLN A 42 11.61 -9.25 -7.09
N ARG A 43 11.94 -8.16 -6.41
CA ARG A 43 13.17 -7.41 -6.69
C ARG A 43 14.43 -8.18 -6.28
N LYS A 44 14.36 -8.96 -5.21
CA LYS A 44 15.50 -9.71 -4.66
C LYS A 44 15.74 -11.04 -5.36
N TYR A 45 14.69 -11.82 -5.61
CA TYR A 45 14.76 -13.16 -6.19
C TYR A 45 14.31 -13.11 -7.66
N LYS A 46 15.14 -13.61 -8.56
CA LYS A 46 14.94 -13.49 -10.02
C LYS A 46 14.52 -14.78 -10.69
N THR A 47 14.81 -15.92 -10.09
CA THR A 47 14.45 -17.23 -10.61
C THR A 47 13.19 -17.74 -9.89
N GLU A 48 12.38 -18.53 -10.58
CA GLU A 48 11.19 -19.15 -10.01
C GLU A 48 11.53 -20.06 -8.82
N ALA A 49 12.64 -20.79 -8.92
CA ALA A 49 13.13 -21.66 -7.86
C ALA A 49 13.47 -20.92 -6.55
N GLU A 50 13.89 -19.68 -6.62
CA GLU A 50 14.16 -18.82 -5.45
C GLU A 50 12.92 -18.08 -4.99
N LEU A 51 12.10 -17.61 -5.95
CA LEU A 51 10.93 -16.76 -5.70
C LEU A 51 9.82 -17.53 -4.97
N LYS A 52 9.51 -18.74 -5.43
CA LYS A 52 8.44 -19.55 -4.84
C LYS A 52 8.61 -19.80 -3.34
N PRO A 53 9.76 -20.31 -2.86
CA PRO A 53 9.97 -20.47 -1.42
C PRO A 53 9.98 -19.14 -0.65
N ALA A 54 10.38 -18.04 -1.28
CA ALA A 54 10.36 -16.73 -0.65
C ALA A 54 8.93 -16.22 -0.45
N ILE A 55 8.05 -16.41 -1.43
CA ILE A 55 6.61 -16.10 -1.33
C ILE A 55 5.94 -16.97 -0.26
N GLU A 56 6.25 -18.27 -0.22
CA GLU A 56 5.72 -19.19 0.80
C GLU A 56 6.10 -18.73 2.23
N ARG A 57 7.36 -18.33 2.43
CA ARG A 57 7.81 -17.77 3.73
C ARG A 57 7.08 -16.45 4.07
N ALA A 58 6.87 -15.58 3.08
CA ALA A 58 6.15 -14.33 3.27
C ALA A 58 4.68 -14.59 3.64
N SER A 59 4.02 -15.50 2.94
CA SER A 59 2.64 -15.93 3.22
C SER A 59 2.53 -16.57 4.61
N SER A 60 3.49 -17.42 4.99
CA SER A 60 3.53 -18.05 6.32
C SER A 60 3.65 -17.01 7.45
N LEU A 61 4.49 -15.98 7.26
CA LEU A 61 4.59 -14.88 8.22
C LEU A 61 3.29 -14.07 8.28
N ALA A 62 2.69 -13.74 7.13
CA ALA A 62 1.42 -13.01 7.08
C ALA A 62 0.31 -13.76 7.85
N LYS A 63 0.15 -15.05 7.61
CA LYS A 63 -0.83 -15.89 8.33
C LYS A 63 -0.56 -15.94 9.84
N ARG A 64 0.71 -15.98 10.25
CA ARG A 64 1.08 -15.93 11.66
C ARG A 64 0.71 -14.60 12.30
N LEU A 65 1.00 -13.48 11.62
CA LEU A 65 0.68 -12.15 12.13
C LEU A 65 -0.82 -11.92 12.18
N GLU A 66 -1.57 -12.38 11.17
CA GLU A 66 -3.04 -12.35 11.20
C GLU A 66 -3.61 -13.09 12.42
N LYS A 67 -3.10 -14.29 12.69
CA LYS A 67 -3.51 -15.06 13.87
C LYS A 67 -3.24 -14.28 15.16
N VAL A 68 -2.05 -13.71 15.30
CA VAL A 68 -1.67 -12.88 16.46
C VAL A 68 -2.57 -11.67 16.61
N LEU A 69 -2.88 -10.98 15.49
CA LEU A 69 -3.78 -9.83 15.49
C LEU A 69 -5.16 -10.22 16.02
N LYS A 70 -5.74 -11.32 15.53
CA LYS A 70 -7.06 -11.79 15.96
C LYS A 70 -7.09 -12.31 17.39
N GLU A 71 -5.95 -12.81 17.91
CA GLU A 71 -5.78 -13.16 19.32
C GLU A 71 -5.76 -11.92 20.22
N GLU A 72 -5.13 -10.82 19.78
CA GLU A 72 -5.03 -9.58 20.55
C GLU A 72 -6.28 -8.69 20.40
N ASP A 73 -6.88 -8.63 19.23
CA ASP A 73 -8.10 -7.88 18.95
C ASP A 73 -8.96 -8.57 17.86
N SER A 74 -10.01 -9.24 18.30
CA SER A 74 -10.99 -9.88 17.42
C SER A 74 -12.10 -8.93 16.94
N THR A 75 -12.12 -7.69 17.42
CA THR A 75 -13.22 -6.74 17.17
C THR A 75 -12.98 -5.84 15.97
N ARG A 76 -11.71 -5.57 15.64
CA ARG A 76 -11.32 -4.74 14.51
C ARG A 76 -10.89 -5.58 13.32
N VAL A 77 -11.07 -5.01 12.14
CA VAL A 77 -10.66 -5.64 10.88
C VAL A 77 -9.16 -5.52 10.66
N SER A 78 -8.61 -6.46 9.91
CA SER A 78 -7.21 -6.47 9.50
C SER A 78 -7.03 -6.01 8.06
N THR A 79 -5.86 -5.47 7.75
CA THR A 79 -5.47 -5.13 6.38
C THR A 79 -3.96 -5.30 6.14
N MET A 80 -3.59 -5.51 4.90
CA MET A 80 -2.21 -5.40 4.40
C MET A 80 -2.21 -4.51 3.17
N ALA A 81 -1.15 -3.74 2.98
CA ALA A 81 -0.97 -2.89 1.81
C ALA A 81 -0.19 -3.65 0.71
N PHE A 82 -0.75 -3.73 -0.49
CA PHE A 82 -0.20 -4.43 -1.64
C PHE A 82 0.07 -3.46 -2.80
N HIS A 83 1.25 -3.50 -3.41
CA HIS A 83 1.42 -2.79 -4.68
C HIS A 83 0.51 -3.42 -5.75
N GLY A 84 0.10 -2.62 -6.74
CA GLY A 84 -0.86 -3.01 -7.77
C GLY A 84 -0.41 -4.18 -8.65
N SER A 85 -0.35 -5.38 -8.08
CA SER A 85 0.04 -6.63 -8.75
C SER A 85 -0.95 -7.74 -8.44
N ASN A 86 -1.36 -8.47 -9.48
CA ASN A 86 -2.24 -9.63 -9.32
C ASN A 86 -1.59 -10.81 -8.58
N SER A 87 -0.27 -10.80 -8.43
CA SER A 87 0.47 -11.86 -7.71
C SER A 87 -0.02 -12.09 -6.28
N TYR A 88 -0.58 -11.09 -5.62
CA TYR A 88 -1.16 -11.26 -4.28
C TYR A 88 -2.41 -12.12 -4.29
N ASN A 89 -3.23 -12.00 -5.33
CA ASN A 89 -4.41 -12.84 -5.54
C ASN A 89 -4.00 -14.26 -5.95
N GLU A 90 -3.12 -14.38 -6.93
CA GLU A 90 -2.61 -15.65 -7.45
C GLU A 90 -1.94 -16.52 -6.37
N THR A 91 -1.27 -15.89 -5.42
CA THR A 91 -0.62 -16.57 -4.29
C THR A 91 -1.54 -16.75 -3.07
N GLY A 92 -2.74 -16.20 -3.11
CA GLY A 92 -3.72 -16.24 -2.02
C GLY A 92 -3.35 -15.39 -0.80
N ILE A 93 -2.36 -14.51 -0.92
CA ILE A 93 -1.97 -13.61 0.18
C ILE A 93 -3.06 -12.56 0.44
N SER A 94 -3.76 -12.10 -0.59
CA SER A 94 -4.89 -11.17 -0.47
C SER A 94 -6.08 -11.73 0.32
N ASN A 95 -6.17 -13.06 0.47
CA ASN A 95 -7.23 -13.73 1.25
C ASN A 95 -6.91 -13.85 2.76
N ILE A 96 -5.77 -13.34 3.22
CA ILE A 96 -5.36 -13.51 4.62
C ILE A 96 -6.03 -12.48 5.52
N THR A 97 -6.20 -11.25 5.04
CA THR A 97 -6.79 -10.14 5.80
C THR A 97 -8.27 -9.92 5.49
N ASP A 98 -8.98 -9.25 6.38
CA ASP A 98 -10.39 -8.90 6.18
C ASP A 98 -10.58 -7.89 5.05
N ILE A 99 -9.66 -6.94 4.91
CA ILE A 99 -9.69 -5.88 3.88
C ILE A 99 -8.40 -5.95 3.06
N VAL A 100 -8.53 -5.87 1.76
CA VAL A 100 -7.40 -5.81 0.81
C VAL A 100 -6.99 -4.34 0.63
N GLY A 101 -5.78 -3.99 1.03
CA GLY A 101 -5.22 -2.65 0.82
C GLY A 101 -4.42 -2.60 -0.49
N TRP A 102 -4.73 -1.64 -1.35
CA TRP A 102 -4.00 -1.45 -2.60
C TRP A 102 -3.21 -0.13 -2.60
N ASN A 103 -1.90 -0.20 -2.83
CA ASN A 103 -1.04 0.94 -3.13
C ASN A 103 -1.07 1.18 -4.64
N LEU A 104 -1.75 2.23 -5.08
CA LEU A 104 -2.05 2.47 -6.49
C LEU A 104 -1.51 3.83 -6.95
N TYR A 105 -0.67 3.80 -7.98
CA TYR A 105 0.04 4.98 -8.47
C TYR A 105 -0.06 5.13 -10.00
N GLN A 106 -1.16 4.69 -10.61
CA GLN A 106 -1.42 4.88 -12.03
C GLN A 106 -1.39 6.36 -12.39
N GLY A 107 -0.67 6.70 -13.44
CA GLY A 107 -0.43 8.09 -13.82
C GLY A 107 0.72 8.75 -13.07
N TRP A 108 1.33 8.09 -12.07
CA TRP A 108 2.57 8.59 -11.45
C TRP A 108 3.78 7.72 -11.82
N TYR A 109 3.88 6.48 -11.32
CA TYR A 109 5.00 5.58 -11.67
C TYR A 109 4.85 4.90 -13.02
N GLY A 110 3.70 5.01 -13.66
CA GLY A 110 3.46 4.46 -15.00
C GLY A 110 1.98 4.52 -15.37
N GLY A 111 1.72 4.30 -16.66
CA GLY A 111 0.38 4.32 -17.21
C GLY A 111 -0.27 5.72 -17.20
N ASP A 112 -1.57 5.72 -17.45
CA ASP A 112 -2.43 6.90 -17.40
C ASP A 112 -3.24 6.90 -16.09
N VAL A 113 -3.66 8.08 -15.62
CA VAL A 113 -4.47 8.21 -14.40
C VAL A 113 -5.77 7.41 -14.47
N THR A 114 -6.37 7.25 -15.68
CA THR A 114 -7.57 6.41 -15.89
C THR A 114 -7.32 4.91 -15.71
N GLY A 115 -6.08 4.50 -15.53
CA GLY A 115 -5.74 3.14 -15.11
C GLY A 115 -6.20 2.82 -13.69
N PHE A 116 -6.42 3.84 -12.86
CA PHE A 116 -6.82 3.71 -11.47
C PHE A 116 -8.21 3.07 -11.32
N GLU A 117 -9.24 3.68 -11.88
CA GLU A 117 -10.61 3.13 -11.84
C GLU A 117 -10.73 1.81 -12.59
N LYS A 118 -9.95 1.62 -13.66
CA LYS A 118 -9.91 0.35 -14.40
C LYS A 118 -9.37 -0.79 -13.53
N TYR A 119 -8.31 -0.51 -12.77
CA TYR A 119 -7.73 -1.48 -11.85
C TYR A 119 -8.73 -1.86 -10.74
N LEU A 120 -9.35 -0.88 -10.10
CA LEU A 120 -10.35 -1.11 -9.05
C LEU A 120 -11.54 -1.92 -9.58
N ALA A 121 -12.07 -1.56 -10.75
CA ALA A 121 -13.16 -2.28 -11.39
C ALA A 121 -12.79 -3.72 -11.79
N GLN A 122 -11.55 -3.95 -12.22
CA GLN A 122 -11.03 -5.28 -12.52
C GLN A 122 -10.95 -6.12 -11.25
N GLN A 123 -10.37 -5.58 -10.17
CA GLN A 123 -10.25 -6.28 -8.89
C GLN A 123 -11.63 -6.67 -8.33
N HIS A 124 -12.58 -5.74 -8.36
CA HIS A 124 -13.95 -6.04 -7.91
C HIS A 124 -14.67 -7.10 -8.78
N ARG A 125 -14.44 -7.09 -10.07
CA ARG A 125 -15.01 -8.06 -11.01
C ARG A 125 -14.48 -9.47 -10.78
N ASP A 126 -13.15 -9.58 -10.59
CA ASP A 126 -12.47 -10.87 -10.45
C ASP A 126 -12.57 -11.42 -9.01
N TYR A 127 -12.69 -10.52 -8.02
CA TYR A 127 -12.74 -10.85 -6.58
C TYR A 127 -13.87 -10.09 -5.88
N PRO A 128 -15.15 -10.34 -6.23
CA PRO A 128 -16.28 -9.52 -5.78
C PRO A 128 -16.55 -9.56 -4.27
N THR A 129 -15.98 -10.54 -3.57
CA THR A 129 -16.12 -10.69 -2.10
C THR A 129 -15.03 -10.01 -1.30
N HIS A 130 -14.01 -9.42 -1.96
CA HIS A 130 -12.93 -8.73 -1.27
C HIS A 130 -13.31 -7.27 -1.01
N PRO A 131 -13.52 -6.83 0.24
CA PRO A 131 -13.57 -5.42 0.56
C PRO A 131 -12.21 -4.78 0.26
N MET A 132 -12.21 -3.59 -0.32
CA MET A 132 -10.98 -2.92 -0.74
C MET A 132 -10.83 -1.55 -0.09
N ILE A 133 -9.59 -1.20 0.26
CA ILE A 133 -9.17 0.15 0.58
C ILE A 133 -7.98 0.53 -0.31
N VAL A 134 -7.93 1.78 -0.77
CA VAL A 134 -6.72 2.30 -1.42
C VAL A 134 -5.78 2.79 -0.33
N SER A 135 -4.86 1.92 0.08
CA SER A 135 -3.96 2.19 1.21
C SER A 135 -2.90 3.23 0.91
N GLU A 136 -2.53 3.41 -0.37
CA GLU A 136 -1.68 4.51 -0.82
C GLU A 136 -2.06 4.95 -2.24
N TYR A 137 -2.05 6.26 -2.47
CA TYR A 137 -2.02 6.91 -3.77
C TYR A 137 -1.35 8.28 -3.61
N GLY A 138 -0.79 8.86 -4.68
CA GLY A 138 -0.19 10.17 -4.60
C GLY A 138 0.80 10.45 -5.74
N ALA A 139 1.01 11.70 -6.05
CA ALA A 139 2.02 12.19 -6.98
C ALA A 139 2.97 13.13 -6.25
N GLY A 140 4.24 13.11 -6.64
CA GLY A 140 5.24 14.03 -6.08
C GLY A 140 5.06 15.44 -6.64
N SER A 141 5.35 16.45 -5.82
CA SER A 141 5.46 17.84 -6.25
C SER A 141 6.64 18.53 -5.60
N ASP A 142 7.14 19.54 -6.27
CA ASP A 142 8.17 20.44 -5.75
C ASP A 142 7.63 21.87 -5.90
N ARG A 143 7.44 22.56 -4.78
CA ARG A 143 6.86 23.92 -4.74
C ARG A 143 7.57 24.95 -5.62
N ARG A 144 8.77 24.63 -6.12
CA ARG A 144 9.56 25.47 -7.03
C ARG A 144 9.25 25.21 -8.49
N LEU A 145 8.54 24.13 -8.81
CA LEU A 145 8.29 23.67 -10.17
C LEU A 145 6.83 23.90 -10.55
N HIS A 146 6.65 24.56 -11.68
CA HIS A 146 5.36 24.84 -12.30
C HIS A 146 5.35 24.39 -13.75
N SER A 147 4.20 23.96 -14.26
CA SER A 147 4.03 23.51 -15.63
C SER A 147 2.70 23.98 -16.21
N LEU A 148 2.75 24.59 -17.41
CA LEU A 148 1.55 24.89 -18.21
C LEU A 148 0.99 23.64 -18.92
N THR A 149 1.80 22.58 -19.01
CA THR A 149 1.44 21.28 -19.60
C THR A 149 1.84 20.15 -18.67
N PRO A 150 1.18 20.03 -17.49
CA PRO A 150 1.58 19.11 -16.44
C PRO A 150 1.49 17.66 -16.88
N ARG A 151 2.53 16.88 -16.58
CA ARG A 151 2.66 15.47 -16.93
C ARG A 151 3.31 14.67 -15.80
N ALA A 152 3.11 13.36 -15.82
CA ALA A 152 3.71 12.45 -14.83
C ALA A 152 5.24 12.67 -14.69
N PHE A 153 5.72 12.67 -13.47
CA PHE A 153 7.13 12.84 -13.11
C PHE A 153 7.75 14.22 -13.45
N ASP A 154 6.95 15.25 -13.75
CA ASP A 154 7.47 16.61 -13.88
C ASP A 154 7.58 17.35 -12.55
N PHE A 155 7.02 16.76 -11.48
CA PHE A 155 7.00 17.28 -10.11
C PHE A 155 6.36 18.68 -10.00
N SER A 156 5.60 19.13 -10.98
CA SER A 156 4.88 20.38 -10.88
C SER A 156 3.71 20.28 -9.89
N ILE A 157 3.41 21.39 -9.22
CA ILE A 157 2.22 21.50 -8.34
C ILE A 157 0.95 21.20 -9.14
N GLU A 158 0.89 21.68 -10.39
CA GLU A 158 -0.24 21.48 -11.28
C GLU A 158 -0.46 20.00 -11.63
N TYR A 159 0.61 19.20 -11.71
CA TYR A 159 0.43 17.76 -11.92
C TYR A 159 -0.12 17.07 -10.68
N GLN A 160 0.38 17.40 -9.49
CA GLN A 160 -0.15 16.84 -8.24
C GLN A 160 -1.63 17.20 -8.08
N GLN A 161 -2.00 18.45 -8.35
CA GLN A 161 -3.40 18.88 -8.33
C GLN A 161 -4.25 18.07 -9.31
N LYS A 162 -3.85 18.01 -10.59
CA LYS A 162 -4.55 17.23 -11.63
C LYS A 162 -4.71 15.76 -11.26
N TYR A 163 -3.68 15.17 -10.65
CA TYR A 163 -3.71 13.78 -10.17
C TYR A 163 -4.78 13.59 -9.07
N LEU A 164 -4.82 14.48 -8.10
CA LEU A 164 -5.79 14.43 -7.01
C LEU A 164 -7.22 14.74 -7.49
N GLU A 165 -7.41 15.69 -8.39
CA GLU A 165 -8.70 16.01 -9.02
C GLU A 165 -9.29 14.81 -9.79
N HIS A 166 -8.44 13.88 -10.26
CA HIS A 166 -8.89 12.62 -10.85
C HIS A 166 -9.17 11.55 -9.79
N TYR A 167 -8.27 11.35 -8.84
CA TYR A 167 -8.35 10.24 -7.89
C TYR A 167 -9.47 10.39 -6.86
N LEU A 168 -9.66 11.60 -6.32
CA LEU A 168 -10.63 11.83 -5.24
C LEU A 168 -12.06 11.50 -5.66
N PRO A 169 -12.57 12.01 -6.80
CA PRO A 169 -13.93 11.66 -7.25
C PRO A 169 -14.12 10.16 -7.53
N VAL A 170 -13.07 9.47 -8.03
CA VAL A 170 -13.13 8.01 -8.23
C VAL A 170 -13.28 7.29 -6.89
N LEU A 171 -12.49 7.66 -5.87
CA LEU A 171 -12.61 7.09 -4.52
C LEU A 171 -13.98 7.33 -3.91
N GLU A 172 -14.51 8.55 -4.01
CA GLU A 172 -15.80 8.93 -3.44
C GLU A 172 -16.99 8.22 -4.11
N ASN A 173 -16.90 7.97 -5.41
CA ASN A 173 -18.00 7.40 -6.19
C ASN A 173 -17.87 5.89 -6.48
N THR A 174 -16.88 5.20 -5.89
CA THR A 174 -16.68 3.75 -6.08
C THR A 174 -17.21 2.98 -4.88
N PRO A 175 -18.44 2.40 -4.94
CA PRO A 175 -19.16 1.88 -3.77
C PRO A 175 -18.53 0.61 -3.15
N TYR A 176 -17.63 -0.06 -3.84
CA TYR A 176 -16.90 -1.24 -3.38
C TYR A 176 -15.50 -0.92 -2.83
N VAL A 177 -15.16 0.36 -2.69
CA VAL A 177 -13.93 0.83 -2.04
C VAL A 177 -14.29 1.50 -0.71
N CYS A 178 -13.72 1.02 0.39
CA CYS A 178 -14.02 1.52 1.74
C CYS A 178 -13.45 2.92 2.00
N GLY A 179 -12.48 3.36 1.21
CA GLY A 179 -11.83 4.66 1.34
C GLY A 179 -10.41 4.66 0.77
N GLY A 180 -9.69 5.77 0.97
CA GLY A 180 -8.32 5.91 0.51
C GLY A 180 -7.48 6.78 1.41
N THR A 181 -6.18 6.46 1.50
CA THR A 181 -5.18 7.24 2.23
C THR A 181 -4.14 7.80 1.27
N HIS A 182 -4.03 9.13 1.25
CA HIS A 182 -3.01 9.78 0.44
C HIS A 182 -1.60 9.51 1.01
N TRP A 183 -0.67 9.13 0.16
CA TRP A 183 0.75 9.06 0.49
C TRP A 183 1.46 10.28 -0.09
N ASN A 184 1.75 11.27 0.73
CA ASN A 184 1.57 11.31 2.18
C ASN A 184 1.11 12.71 2.63
N PHE A 185 0.93 12.92 3.93
CA PHE A 185 0.43 14.20 4.45
C PHE A 185 1.47 15.31 4.37
N ILE A 186 2.72 15.03 4.81
CA ILE A 186 3.82 16.00 4.86
C ILE A 186 5.08 15.39 4.24
N ASP A 187 5.88 16.19 3.56
CA ASP A 187 7.16 15.77 3.03
C ASP A 187 8.11 15.31 4.14
N PHE A 188 8.89 14.28 3.86
CA PHE A 188 9.81 13.73 4.84
C PHE A 188 11.15 13.28 4.23
N CYS A 189 12.19 13.21 5.08
CA CYS A 189 13.50 12.72 4.69
C CYS A 189 13.45 11.24 4.30
N SER A 190 13.98 10.90 3.12
CA SER A 190 14.04 9.54 2.60
C SER A 190 15.38 9.32 1.89
N ALA A 191 16.31 8.68 2.56
CA ALA A 191 17.70 8.54 2.11
C ALA A 191 17.88 7.90 0.72
N LEU A 192 16.89 7.12 0.27
CA LEU A 192 16.92 6.42 -1.02
C LEU A 192 16.22 7.19 -2.15
N ARG A 193 15.64 8.36 -1.86
CA ARG A 193 15.01 9.20 -2.88
C ARG A 193 16.04 10.16 -3.47
N ASP A 194 16.06 10.20 -4.80
CA ASP A 194 16.95 11.08 -5.58
C ASP A 194 16.22 11.54 -6.86
N GLU A 195 15.03 12.09 -6.66
CA GLU A 195 14.14 12.53 -7.75
C GLU A 195 14.26 14.07 -7.91
N SER A 196 13.20 14.84 -7.64
CA SER A 196 13.27 16.31 -7.78
C SER A 196 14.01 16.99 -6.63
N MET A 197 13.79 16.53 -5.40
CA MET A 197 14.53 16.95 -4.21
C MET A 197 15.31 15.76 -3.64
N PRO A 198 16.66 15.77 -3.70
CA PRO A 198 17.45 14.67 -3.20
C PRO A 198 17.16 14.37 -1.73
N ARG A 199 16.98 13.08 -1.43
CA ARG A 199 16.72 12.55 -0.10
C ARG A 199 15.42 13.04 0.56
N ILE A 200 14.45 13.48 -0.24
CA ILE A 200 13.11 13.86 0.23
C ILE A 200 12.07 13.01 -0.51
N ASN A 201 11.12 12.47 0.24
CA ASN A 201 9.86 12.01 -0.34
C ASN A 201 8.93 13.24 -0.38
N ASN A 202 8.70 13.75 -1.57
CA ASN A 202 7.98 14.98 -1.82
C ASN A 202 6.57 14.74 -2.37
N LYS A 203 5.85 13.79 -1.77
CA LYS A 203 4.43 13.54 -2.07
C LYS A 203 3.50 14.19 -1.04
N GLY A 204 4.02 15.02 -0.17
CA GLY A 204 3.24 15.75 0.82
C GLY A 204 2.21 16.68 0.20
N LEU A 205 1.17 16.95 0.97
CA LEU A 205 0.14 17.95 0.65
C LEU A 205 0.47 19.31 1.30
N VAL A 206 1.37 19.31 2.28
CA VAL A 206 1.84 20.47 3.04
C VAL A 206 3.33 20.36 3.31
#